data_891c64e4a7d0b81b002061d2e7095df6
#
_entry.id   891c64e4a7d0b81b002061d2e7095df6
#
_cell.length_a   1.000
_cell.length_b   1.000
_cell.length_c   1.000
_cell.angle_alpha   90.00
_cell.angle_beta   90.00
_cell.angle_gamma   90.00
#
_symmetry.space_group_name_H-M   'P 1'
#
loop_
_entity.id
_entity.type
_entity.pdbx_description
1 polymer ?
#
loop_
_entity_poly.entity_id
_entity_poly.type
_entity_poly.pdbx_seq_one_letter_code
_entity_poly.pdbx_strand_id
1 'polypeptide(L)'
;SQDNLWNFLFFTGYLKAVDTHLVGARVYMTMAIPNMEVRYIYENTIMEWFRRRVMKLDLTPLHQALLDGKAKTLEELIKGYLKASISYYDENESFYHGFILGLMSSLEQYRILSNRETGNGRADILLKPYDEQNTAVIIELKYAKEFKGLEDGCSKALQQIETMHYTDELEEDGYQSILTVSYTHLR
;
A
#
# COMPACT_ATOMS: atom_id res chain seq x y z
N SER A 1 -17.74 -18.66 -15.51
CA SER A 1 -17.09 -19.15 -14.28
C SER A 1 -15.69 -18.56 -14.18
N GLN A 2 -15.12 -18.49 -12.99
CA GLN A 2 -13.74 -18.03 -12.80
C GLN A 2 -12.73 -18.84 -13.63
N ASP A 3 -12.92 -20.13 -13.77
CA ASP A 3 -12.04 -20.99 -14.56
C ASP A 3 -11.98 -20.58 -16.03
N ASN A 4 -13.08 -20.07 -16.59
CA ASN A 4 -13.09 -19.59 -17.96
C ASN A 4 -12.22 -18.34 -18.16
N LEU A 5 -12.14 -17.48 -17.15
CA LEU A 5 -11.28 -16.30 -17.19
C LEU A 5 -9.79 -16.69 -17.21
N TRP A 6 -9.38 -17.60 -16.31
CA TRP A 6 -8.00 -18.07 -16.25
C TRP A 6 -7.57 -18.78 -17.54
N ASN A 7 -8.44 -19.63 -18.09
CA ASN A 7 -8.21 -20.27 -19.36
C ASN A 7 -8.08 -19.24 -20.50
N PHE A 8 -8.96 -18.24 -20.55
CA PHE A 8 -8.88 -17.17 -21.55
C PHE A 8 -7.54 -16.42 -21.45
N LEU A 9 -7.14 -15.98 -20.24
CA LEU A 9 -5.89 -15.27 -20.04
C LEU A 9 -4.65 -16.12 -20.41
N PHE A 10 -4.72 -17.44 -20.18
CA PHE A 10 -3.66 -18.37 -20.56
C PHE A 10 -3.58 -18.52 -22.08
N PHE A 11 -4.68 -18.81 -22.75
CA PHE A 11 -4.70 -19.03 -24.21
C PHE A 11 -4.42 -17.75 -25.01
N THR A 12 -4.71 -16.59 -24.46
CA THR A 12 -4.38 -15.28 -25.09
C THR A 12 -2.97 -14.80 -24.79
N GLY A 13 -2.19 -15.53 -23.99
CA GLY A 13 -0.80 -15.18 -23.67
C GLY A 13 -0.63 -14.14 -22.57
N TYR A 14 -1.71 -13.76 -21.88
CA TYR A 14 -1.65 -12.89 -20.71
C TYR A 14 -1.14 -13.61 -19.44
N LEU A 15 -1.18 -14.94 -19.46
CA LEU A 15 -0.54 -15.79 -18.43
C LEU A 15 0.27 -16.89 -19.14
N LYS A 16 1.33 -17.37 -18.49
CA LYS A 16 2.10 -18.55 -18.90
C LYS A 16 2.07 -19.60 -17.81
N ALA A 17 2.06 -20.88 -18.20
CA ALA A 17 2.29 -21.97 -17.27
C ALA A 17 3.76 -22.00 -16.84
N VAL A 18 3.99 -22.11 -15.54
CA VAL A 18 5.34 -22.29 -14.96
C VAL A 18 5.51 -23.66 -14.35
N ASP A 19 4.40 -24.30 -13.93
CA ASP A 19 4.36 -25.66 -13.43
C ASP A 19 3.00 -26.29 -13.73
N THR A 20 3.01 -27.63 -13.88
CA THR A 20 1.77 -28.41 -14.10
C THR A 20 1.89 -29.72 -13.34
N HIS A 21 0.91 -30.04 -12.50
CA HIS A 21 0.88 -31.28 -11.74
C HIS A 21 -0.50 -31.91 -11.73
N LEU A 22 -0.54 -33.22 -11.61
CA LEU A 22 -1.75 -34.04 -11.56
C LEU A 22 -2.10 -34.35 -10.10
N VAL A 23 -3.37 -34.12 -9.75
CA VAL A 23 -3.93 -34.57 -8.48
C VAL A 23 -5.18 -35.41 -8.78
N GLY A 24 -5.03 -36.70 -8.73
CA GLY A 24 -6.08 -37.63 -9.18
C GLY A 24 -6.31 -37.50 -10.69
N ALA A 25 -7.55 -37.24 -11.10
CA ALA A 25 -7.94 -37.01 -12.50
C ALA A 25 -7.92 -35.51 -12.91
N ARG A 26 -7.44 -34.61 -12.04
CA ARG A 26 -7.44 -33.18 -12.30
C ARG A 26 -6.04 -32.66 -12.55
N VAL A 27 -5.89 -31.83 -13.57
CA VAL A 27 -4.66 -31.09 -13.87
C VAL A 27 -4.72 -29.75 -13.17
N TYR A 28 -3.72 -29.48 -12.34
CA TYR A 28 -3.50 -28.15 -11.75
C TYR A 28 -2.33 -27.50 -12.45
N MET A 29 -2.47 -26.21 -12.72
CA MET A 29 -1.47 -25.44 -13.42
C MET A 29 -1.12 -24.21 -12.59
N THR A 30 0.14 -24.04 -12.28
CA THR A 30 0.66 -22.79 -11.70
C THR A 30 0.96 -21.83 -12.85
N MET A 31 0.34 -20.66 -12.81
CA MET A 31 0.47 -19.67 -13.86
C MET A 31 1.20 -18.41 -13.34
N ALA A 32 1.93 -17.75 -14.22
CA ALA A 32 2.62 -16.49 -13.94
C ALA A 32 2.44 -15.50 -15.09
N ILE A 33 2.68 -14.22 -14.82
CA ILE A 33 2.75 -13.17 -15.83
C ILE A 33 3.97 -13.44 -16.72
N PRO A 34 3.81 -13.46 -18.07
CA PRO A 34 4.85 -13.96 -18.97
C PRO A 34 6.07 -13.03 -19.11
N ASN A 35 5.87 -11.73 -19.09
CA ASN A 35 6.89 -10.72 -19.34
C ASN A 35 6.53 -9.38 -18.70
N MET A 36 7.43 -8.39 -18.83
CA MET A 36 7.27 -7.05 -18.24
C MET A 36 6.17 -6.23 -18.91
N GLU A 37 5.94 -6.39 -20.21
CA GLU A 37 4.90 -5.66 -20.95
C GLU A 37 3.52 -6.04 -20.44
N VAL A 38 3.26 -7.34 -20.27
CA VAL A 38 2.00 -7.83 -19.72
C VAL A 38 1.86 -7.45 -18.26
N ARG A 39 2.94 -7.48 -17.48
CA ARG A 39 2.94 -6.99 -16.11
C ARG A 39 2.52 -5.53 -16.03
N TYR A 40 3.05 -4.69 -16.90
CA TYR A 40 2.71 -3.27 -16.97
C TYR A 40 1.23 -3.03 -17.31
N ILE A 41 0.66 -3.85 -18.21
CA ILE A 41 -0.78 -3.81 -18.52
C ILE A 41 -1.63 -4.14 -17.29
N TYR A 42 -1.26 -5.20 -16.56
CA TYR A 42 -1.97 -5.57 -15.33
C TYR A 42 -1.89 -4.48 -14.26
N GLU A 43 -0.69 -3.96 -14.00
CA GLU A 43 -0.47 -2.91 -13.02
C GLU A 43 -1.28 -1.66 -13.36
N ASN A 44 -1.26 -1.20 -14.60
CA ASN A 44 -2.05 -0.04 -15.03
C ASN A 44 -3.56 -0.30 -14.94
N THR A 45 -4.04 -1.47 -15.35
CA THR A 45 -5.46 -1.82 -15.29
C THR A 45 -5.96 -1.91 -13.86
N ILE A 46 -5.19 -2.55 -12.96
CA ILE A 46 -5.51 -2.67 -11.55
C ILE A 46 -5.50 -1.29 -10.89
N MET A 47 -4.48 -0.47 -11.17
CA MET A 47 -4.38 0.89 -10.65
C MET A 47 -5.52 1.78 -11.14
N GLU A 48 -5.92 1.67 -12.40
CA GLU A 48 -7.06 2.43 -12.92
C GLU A 48 -8.39 1.98 -12.30
N TRP A 49 -8.60 0.67 -12.17
CA TRP A 49 -9.78 0.12 -11.49
C TRP A 49 -9.84 0.57 -10.02
N PHE A 50 -8.71 0.50 -9.32
CA PHE A 50 -8.58 0.97 -7.94
C PHE A 50 -8.86 2.47 -7.83
N ARG A 51 -8.24 3.27 -8.70
CA ARG A 51 -8.46 4.73 -8.75
C ARG A 51 -9.93 5.07 -8.96
N ARG A 52 -10.60 4.43 -9.92
CA ARG A 52 -12.05 4.64 -10.19
C ARG A 52 -12.92 4.27 -8.98
N ARG A 53 -12.49 3.31 -8.17
CA ARG A 53 -13.25 2.87 -6.99
C ARG A 53 -12.99 3.80 -5.80
N VAL A 54 -11.75 4.20 -5.60
CA VAL A 54 -11.34 5.15 -4.55
C VAL A 54 -11.88 6.56 -4.82
N MET A 55 -11.90 7.03 -6.07
CA MET A 55 -12.48 8.34 -6.44
C MET A 55 -13.97 8.50 -6.13
N LYS A 56 -14.69 7.41 -5.88
CA LYS A 56 -16.09 7.44 -5.43
C LYS A 56 -16.22 7.56 -3.92
N LEU A 57 -15.13 7.44 -3.18
CA LEU A 57 -15.12 7.55 -1.73
C LEU A 57 -14.81 9.01 -1.36
N ASP A 58 -15.52 9.50 -0.37
CA ASP A 58 -15.10 10.75 0.29
C ASP A 58 -13.92 10.42 1.22
N LEU A 59 -12.71 10.77 0.77
CA LEU A 59 -11.48 10.57 1.54
C LEU A 59 -11.15 11.74 2.48
N THR A 60 -11.94 12.81 2.45
CA THR A 60 -11.73 13.99 3.32
C THR A 60 -11.62 13.62 4.79
N PRO A 61 -12.49 12.76 5.37
CA PRO A 61 -12.35 12.36 6.77
C PRO A 61 -11.06 11.59 7.07
N LEU A 62 -10.57 10.78 6.11
CA LEU A 62 -9.33 10.03 6.24
C LEU A 62 -8.13 10.97 6.28
N HIS A 63 -8.07 11.90 5.32
CA HIS A 63 -6.99 12.87 5.23
C HIS A 63 -6.94 13.78 6.44
N GLN A 64 -8.11 14.23 6.91
CA GLN A 64 -8.21 15.03 8.12
C GLN A 64 -7.73 14.26 9.36
N ALA A 65 -8.15 12.99 9.50
CA ALA A 65 -7.71 12.15 10.61
C ALA A 65 -6.20 11.90 10.59
N LEU A 66 -5.61 11.75 9.40
CA LEU A 66 -4.16 11.61 9.22
C LEU A 66 -3.45 12.89 9.69
N LEU A 67 -3.81 14.04 9.14
CA LEU A 67 -3.14 15.31 9.41
C LEU A 67 -3.33 15.81 10.84
N ASP A 68 -4.47 15.47 11.46
CA ASP A 68 -4.74 15.75 12.87
C ASP A 68 -4.03 14.76 13.84
N GLY A 69 -3.33 13.75 13.33
CA GLY A 69 -2.70 12.70 14.15
C GLY A 69 -3.69 11.81 14.91
N LYS A 70 -4.95 11.71 14.43
CA LYS A 70 -6.02 10.92 15.06
C LYS A 70 -5.90 9.43 14.69
N ALA A 71 -4.91 8.75 15.24
CA ALA A 71 -4.54 7.38 14.90
C ALA A 71 -5.71 6.39 14.91
N LYS A 72 -6.57 6.43 15.95
CA LYS A 72 -7.69 5.51 16.08
C LYS A 72 -8.75 5.72 15.00
N THR A 73 -9.08 6.98 14.69
CA THR A 73 -10.03 7.33 13.62
C THR A 73 -9.48 6.93 12.25
N LEU A 74 -8.18 7.19 12.03
CA LEU A 74 -7.48 6.79 10.82
C LEU A 74 -7.53 5.27 10.60
N GLU A 75 -7.26 4.49 11.64
CA GLU A 75 -7.33 3.02 11.62
C GLU A 75 -8.73 2.52 11.26
N GLU A 76 -9.78 3.07 11.91
CA GLU A 76 -11.18 2.68 11.66
C GLU A 76 -11.59 2.99 10.21
N LEU A 77 -11.20 4.14 9.68
CA LEU A 77 -11.48 4.52 8.29
C LEU A 77 -10.73 3.64 7.29
N ILE A 78 -9.45 3.37 7.50
CA ILE A 78 -8.67 2.45 6.64
C ILE A 78 -9.31 1.06 6.62
N LYS A 79 -9.66 0.50 7.78
CA LYS A 79 -10.36 -0.78 7.89
C LYS A 79 -11.71 -0.77 7.16
N GLY A 80 -12.48 0.30 7.28
CA GLY A 80 -13.74 0.48 6.57
C GLY A 80 -13.56 0.47 5.06
N TYR A 81 -12.59 1.21 4.54
CA TYR A 81 -12.30 1.26 3.10
C TYR A 81 -11.74 -0.05 2.57
N LEU A 82 -10.87 -0.73 3.32
CA LEU A 82 -10.40 -2.08 2.99
C LEU A 82 -11.58 -3.03 2.83
N LYS A 83 -12.45 -3.11 3.83
CA LYS A 83 -13.62 -3.99 3.84
C LYS A 83 -14.59 -3.71 2.68
N ALA A 84 -14.75 -2.45 2.31
CA ALA A 84 -15.62 -2.04 1.19
C ALA A 84 -15.00 -2.30 -0.19
N SER A 85 -13.67 -2.39 -0.27
CA SER A 85 -12.95 -2.42 -1.55
C SER A 85 -12.55 -3.81 -2.00
N ILE A 86 -12.33 -4.77 -1.10
CA ILE A 86 -11.64 -6.02 -1.41
C ILE A 86 -12.25 -7.21 -0.69
N SER A 87 -12.29 -8.33 -1.41
CA SER A 87 -12.52 -9.67 -0.85
C SER A 87 -11.27 -10.12 -0.09
N TYR A 88 -11.45 -10.72 1.06
CA TYR A 88 -10.58 -11.05 2.18
C TYR A 88 -9.32 -11.91 1.90
N TYR A 89 -8.80 -12.00 0.69
CA TYR A 89 -7.77 -12.99 0.32
C TYR A 89 -6.43 -12.44 -0.15
N ASP A 90 -6.20 -11.12 -0.14
CA ASP A 90 -4.91 -10.57 -0.53
C ASP A 90 -4.07 -10.19 0.70
N GLU A 91 -3.23 -11.12 1.13
CA GLU A 91 -2.40 -11.02 2.35
C GLU A 91 -0.97 -10.51 2.07
N ASN A 92 -0.75 -9.77 0.98
CA ASN A 92 0.59 -9.35 0.58
C ASN A 92 0.89 -7.93 1.05
N GLU A 93 2.09 -7.73 1.64
CA GLU A 93 2.60 -6.41 2.07
C GLU A 93 2.53 -5.37 0.95
N SER A 94 2.92 -5.75 -0.27
CA SER A 94 2.86 -4.87 -1.46
C SER A 94 1.44 -4.41 -1.78
N PHE A 95 0.44 -5.20 -1.44
CA PHE A 95 -0.95 -4.84 -1.61
C PHE A 95 -1.36 -3.71 -0.65
N TYR A 96 -1.04 -3.86 0.65
CA TYR A 96 -1.37 -2.82 1.63
C TYR A 96 -0.62 -1.53 1.38
N HIS A 97 0.64 -1.62 0.96
CA HIS A 97 1.41 -0.46 0.54
C HIS A 97 0.73 0.27 -0.63
N GLY A 98 0.37 -0.45 -1.69
CA GLY A 98 -0.35 0.12 -2.84
C GLY A 98 -1.72 0.67 -2.46
N PHE A 99 -2.44 0.02 -1.54
CA PHE A 99 -3.74 0.47 -1.05
C PHE A 99 -3.62 1.80 -0.28
N ILE A 100 -2.72 1.88 0.70
CA ILE A 100 -2.49 3.12 1.46
C ILE A 100 -2.01 4.24 0.53
N LEU A 101 -1.07 3.94 -0.38
CA LEU A 101 -0.61 4.89 -1.38
C LEU A 101 -1.76 5.43 -2.24
N GLY A 102 -2.68 4.56 -2.64
CA GLY A 102 -3.88 4.94 -3.39
C GLY A 102 -4.84 5.82 -2.59
N LEU A 103 -5.05 5.55 -1.29
CA LEU A 103 -5.87 6.40 -0.43
C LEU A 103 -5.25 7.80 -0.26
N MET A 104 -3.93 7.91 -0.25
CA MET A 104 -3.23 9.19 -0.16
C MET A 104 -3.21 9.94 -1.50
N SER A 105 -3.38 9.27 -2.63
CA SER A 105 -3.19 9.84 -3.97
C SER A 105 -4.10 11.04 -4.30
N SER A 106 -5.17 11.26 -3.55
CA SER A 106 -6.08 12.39 -3.70
C SER A 106 -5.74 13.60 -2.80
N LEU A 107 -4.63 13.56 -2.05
CA LEU A 107 -4.09 14.73 -1.35
C LEU A 107 -3.42 15.67 -2.34
N GLU A 108 -4.21 16.51 -3.02
CA GLU A 108 -3.73 17.40 -4.10
C GLU A 108 -2.67 18.42 -3.64
N GLN A 109 -2.61 18.72 -2.33
CA GLN A 109 -1.65 19.68 -1.77
C GLN A 109 -0.32 19.01 -1.38
N TYR A 110 -0.17 17.70 -1.63
CA TYR A 110 0.99 16.92 -1.25
C TYR A 110 1.61 16.23 -2.46
N ARG A 111 2.94 16.24 -2.50
CA ARG A 111 3.72 15.34 -3.34
C ARG A 111 3.89 14.03 -2.59
N ILE A 112 3.40 12.94 -3.17
CA ILE A 112 3.42 11.60 -2.58
C ILE A 112 4.56 10.81 -3.18
N LEU A 113 5.45 10.31 -2.35
CA LEU A 113 6.62 9.54 -2.72
C LEU A 113 6.55 8.17 -2.05
N SER A 114 6.80 7.12 -2.81
CA SER A 114 6.76 5.74 -2.35
C SER A 114 8.16 5.14 -2.42
N ASN A 115 8.55 4.36 -1.38
CA ASN A 115 9.87 3.74 -1.26
C ASN A 115 11.02 4.74 -1.51
N ARG A 116 10.85 5.96 -1.00
CA ARG A 116 11.84 7.03 -1.16
C ARG A 116 13.02 6.79 -0.22
N GLU A 117 14.22 6.90 -0.77
CA GLU A 117 15.42 6.97 0.05
C GLU A 117 15.40 8.25 0.89
N THR A 118 15.53 8.09 2.20
CA THR A 118 15.58 9.18 3.17
C THR A 118 16.64 8.84 4.21
N GLY A 119 17.51 9.78 4.52
CA GLY A 119 18.59 9.55 5.47
C GLY A 119 19.38 8.26 5.15
N ASN A 120 19.42 7.31 6.09
CA ASN A 120 20.16 6.04 5.96
C ASN A 120 19.28 4.85 5.48
N GLY A 121 18.08 5.11 4.97
CA GLY A 121 17.16 4.04 4.56
C GLY A 121 16.09 4.50 3.58
N ARG A 122 14.96 3.79 3.58
CA ARG A 122 13.80 4.10 2.73
C ARG A 122 12.54 4.11 3.58
N ALA A 123 11.83 5.24 3.57
CA ALA A 123 10.47 5.29 4.09
C ALA A 123 9.51 4.61 3.10
N ASP A 124 8.50 3.91 3.60
CA ASP A 124 7.52 3.26 2.74
C ASP A 124 6.70 4.29 1.96
N ILE A 125 6.17 5.30 2.63
CA ILE A 125 5.45 6.41 2.00
C ILE A 125 5.84 7.72 2.67
N LEU A 126 6.13 8.73 1.85
CA LEU A 126 6.47 10.08 2.27
C LEU A 126 5.52 11.09 1.60
N LEU A 127 4.86 11.90 2.41
CA LEU A 127 3.97 12.97 1.94
C LEU A 127 4.65 14.31 2.21
N LYS A 128 5.11 14.97 1.15
CA LYS A 128 5.72 16.30 1.20
C LYS A 128 4.68 17.34 0.76
N PRO A 129 4.20 18.23 1.64
CA PRO A 129 3.32 19.31 1.21
C PRO A 129 4.06 20.28 0.30
N TYR A 130 3.34 20.92 -0.65
CA TYR A 130 3.94 21.95 -1.50
C TYR A 130 4.24 23.25 -0.73
N ASP A 131 3.55 23.46 0.38
CA ASP A 131 3.81 24.56 1.31
C ASP A 131 4.53 23.98 2.55
N GLU A 132 5.77 24.40 2.78
CA GLU A 132 6.62 23.92 3.86
C GLU A 132 6.09 24.28 5.27
N GLN A 133 5.12 25.17 5.37
CA GLN A 133 4.43 25.49 6.63
C GLN A 133 3.44 24.39 7.04
N ASN A 134 3.03 23.53 6.11
CA ASN A 134 2.17 22.40 6.40
C ASN A 134 2.98 21.19 6.91
N THR A 135 2.28 20.25 7.53
CA THR A 135 2.89 19.07 8.14
C THR A 135 3.30 18.05 7.06
N ALA A 136 4.58 17.71 6.97
CA ALA A 136 5.04 16.56 6.21
C ALA A 136 4.71 15.27 6.96
N VAL A 137 4.44 14.17 6.25
CA VAL A 137 4.06 12.90 6.88
C VAL A 137 4.94 11.77 6.39
N ILE A 138 5.48 10.99 7.31
CA ILE A 138 6.18 9.74 7.06
C ILE A 138 5.28 8.59 7.50
N ILE A 139 5.00 7.66 6.60
CA ILE A 139 4.21 6.46 6.92
C ILE A 139 5.10 5.24 6.76
N GLU A 140 5.23 4.47 7.81
CA GLU A 140 5.92 3.18 7.83
C GLU A 140 4.92 2.05 8.03
N LEU A 141 4.97 1.05 7.17
CA LEU A 141 4.04 -0.07 7.14
C LEU A 141 4.70 -1.30 7.72
N LYS A 142 4.03 -2.02 8.59
CA LYS A 142 4.51 -3.27 9.16
C LYS A 142 3.46 -4.36 9.08
N TYR A 143 3.94 -5.56 9.19
CA TYR A 143 3.19 -6.79 9.11
C TYR A 143 3.25 -7.55 10.40
N ALA A 144 2.11 -7.96 10.94
CA ALA A 144 2.03 -8.86 12.08
C ALA A 144 1.36 -10.18 11.66
N LYS A 145 1.97 -11.32 12.01
CA LYS A 145 1.39 -12.64 11.78
C LYS A 145 0.33 -13.01 12.81
N GLU A 146 0.40 -12.39 13.99
CA GLU A 146 -0.48 -12.63 15.12
C GLU A 146 -0.89 -11.33 15.77
N PHE A 147 -2.07 -11.33 16.40
CA PHE A 147 -2.62 -10.14 17.06
C PHE A 147 -1.67 -9.54 18.12
N LYS A 148 -0.93 -10.40 18.84
CA LYS A 148 0.08 -9.96 19.82
C LYS A 148 1.27 -9.19 19.19
N GLY A 149 1.49 -9.35 17.89
CA GLY A 149 2.58 -8.69 17.18
C GLY A 149 2.24 -7.29 16.66
N LEU A 150 1.00 -6.83 16.79
CA LEU A 150 0.58 -5.53 16.26
C LEU A 150 1.27 -4.36 16.96
N GLU A 151 1.27 -4.33 18.29
CA GLU A 151 1.90 -3.26 19.08
C GLU A 151 3.43 -3.28 18.91
N ASP A 152 4.03 -4.48 18.89
CA ASP A 152 5.46 -4.64 18.63
C ASP A 152 5.83 -4.17 17.21
N GLY A 153 5.00 -4.47 16.21
CA GLY A 153 5.15 -3.96 14.86
C GLY A 153 5.12 -2.44 14.77
N CYS A 154 4.15 -1.81 15.43
CA CYS A 154 4.07 -0.35 15.51
C CYS A 154 5.31 0.26 16.18
N SER A 155 5.74 -0.30 17.31
CA SER A 155 6.93 0.17 18.03
C SER A 155 8.19 0.05 17.16
N LYS A 156 8.36 -1.07 16.47
CA LYS A 156 9.49 -1.28 15.54
C LYS A 156 9.47 -0.31 14.37
N ALA A 157 8.30 0.00 13.81
CA ALA A 157 8.17 0.96 12.73
C ALA A 157 8.59 2.37 13.17
N LEU A 158 8.11 2.83 14.32
CA LEU A 158 8.51 4.14 14.86
C LEU A 158 10.00 4.18 15.19
N GLN A 159 10.54 3.11 15.81
CA GLN A 159 11.97 3.00 16.05
C GLN A 159 12.80 3.00 14.75
N GLN A 160 12.30 2.39 13.69
CA GLN A 160 12.95 2.43 12.38
C GLN A 160 13.01 3.86 11.83
N ILE A 161 11.92 4.61 11.90
CA ILE A 161 11.89 6.02 11.46
C ILE A 161 12.95 6.84 12.18
N GLU A 162 13.06 6.68 13.52
CA GLU A 162 14.06 7.37 14.33
C GLU A 162 15.49 6.91 14.00
N THR A 163 15.74 5.61 13.99
CA THR A 163 17.08 5.04 13.80
C THR A 163 17.63 5.32 12.41
N MET A 164 16.78 5.36 11.40
CA MET A 164 17.16 5.61 10.01
C MET A 164 17.16 7.10 9.64
N HIS A 165 16.86 7.97 10.61
CA HIS A 165 16.89 9.42 10.41
C HIS A 165 16.03 9.89 9.22
N TYR A 166 14.83 9.32 9.08
CA TYR A 166 13.94 9.67 7.96
C TYR A 166 13.44 11.12 8.01
N THR A 167 13.52 11.74 9.18
CA THR A 167 13.16 13.16 9.38
C THR A 167 14.22 14.13 8.88
N ASP A 168 15.49 13.73 8.84
CA ASP A 168 16.62 14.63 8.58
C ASP A 168 16.48 15.29 7.19
N GLU A 169 16.14 14.51 6.14
CA GLU A 169 15.91 15.05 4.81
C GLU A 169 14.77 16.08 4.78
N LEU A 170 13.70 15.85 5.55
CA LEU A 170 12.57 16.77 5.62
C LEU A 170 12.94 18.06 6.37
N GLU A 171 13.72 17.96 7.43
CA GLU A 171 14.22 19.11 8.18
C GLU A 171 15.18 19.95 7.32
N GLU A 172 16.07 19.30 6.55
CA GLU A 172 16.96 19.96 5.58
C GLU A 172 16.18 20.66 4.45
N ASP A 173 15.06 20.07 4.02
CA ASP A 173 14.13 20.66 3.04
C ASP A 173 13.29 21.83 3.62
N GLY A 174 13.39 22.11 4.93
CA GLY A 174 12.75 23.25 5.60
C GLY A 174 11.42 22.94 6.28
N TYR A 175 10.97 21.68 6.32
CA TYR A 175 9.73 21.31 7.01
C TYR A 175 9.91 21.36 8.53
N GLN A 176 9.12 22.21 9.20
CA GLN A 176 9.16 22.38 10.66
C GLN A 176 8.21 21.45 11.40
N SER A 177 7.18 20.94 10.71
CA SER A 177 6.20 20.02 11.27
C SER A 177 6.25 18.69 10.52
N ILE A 178 6.62 17.64 11.22
CA ILE A 178 6.74 16.30 10.68
C ILE A 178 5.93 15.33 11.54
N LEU A 179 4.99 14.63 10.91
CA LEU A 179 4.18 13.59 11.54
C LEU A 179 4.70 12.22 11.11
N THR A 180 5.02 11.37 12.08
CA THR A 180 5.39 9.98 11.84
C THR A 180 4.23 9.06 12.16
N VAL A 181 3.87 8.21 11.22
CA VAL A 181 2.75 7.27 11.33
C VAL A 181 3.25 5.85 11.11
N SER A 182 2.94 4.98 12.04
CA SER A 182 3.11 3.54 11.89
C SER A 182 1.76 2.88 11.67
N TYR A 183 1.65 2.09 10.61
CA TYR A 183 0.48 1.27 10.35
C TYR A 183 0.88 -0.20 10.31
N THR A 184 0.35 -0.99 11.23
CA THR A 184 0.59 -2.43 11.27
C THR A 184 -0.68 -3.18 10.91
N HIS A 185 -0.59 -4.05 9.91
CA HIS A 185 -1.69 -4.92 9.48
C HIS A 185 -1.50 -6.35 9.99
N LEU A 186 -2.62 -6.99 10.36
CA LEU A 186 -2.65 -8.40 10.75
C LEU A 186 -2.80 -9.27 9.49
N ARG A 187 -1.97 -10.29 9.38
CA ARG A 187 -2.00 -11.27 8.30
C ARG A 187 -3.09 -12.32 8.52
#